data_420d5050352ad615f2bd99a93ae4f029
#
_entry.id   420d5050352ad615f2bd99a93ae4f029
#
_cell.length_a   1.000
_cell.length_b   1.000
_cell.length_c   1.000
_cell.angle_alpha   90.00
_cell.angle_beta   90.00
_cell.angle_gamma   90.00
#
_symmetry.space_group_name_H-M   'P 1'
#
loop_
_entity.id
_entity.type
_entity.pdbx_description
1 polymer ?
#
loop_
_entity_poly.entity_id
_entity_poly.type
_entity_poly.pdbx_seq_one_letter_code
_entity_poly.pdbx_strand_id
1 'polypeptide(L)'
;MSSHTRGIHTRTIHGNLSPDPATGAILTPIYQTTTYVQEAVGVHKGFTYSRAANPTVSALEDVLGSLEGAPTLCFSTGMAAITTLFLSILKQDDHAIISDVVYGGTVRLF
;
A
#
# COMPACT_ATOMS: atom_id res chain seq x y z
N MET A 1 23.88 14.35 -1.24
CA MET A 1 24.16 12.95 -0.86
C MET A 1 23.74 12.08 -2.03
N SER A 2 24.68 11.37 -2.67
CA SER A 2 24.39 10.55 -3.84
C SER A 2 23.48 9.40 -3.42
N SER A 3 22.30 9.28 -4.00
CA SER A 3 21.44 8.12 -3.88
C SER A 3 22.13 6.95 -4.59
N HIS A 4 22.98 6.22 -3.89
CA HIS A 4 23.34 4.89 -4.34
C HIS A 4 22.03 4.09 -4.42
N THR A 5 21.59 3.82 -5.63
CA THR A 5 20.41 2.95 -5.89
C THR A 5 20.74 1.59 -5.28
N ARG A 6 20.09 1.27 -4.16
CA ARG A 6 20.24 -0.04 -3.50
C ARG A 6 19.86 -1.13 -4.49
N GLY A 7 20.64 -2.21 -4.57
CA GLY A 7 20.31 -3.38 -5.39
C GLY A 7 18.98 -4.02 -5.00
N ILE A 8 18.39 -4.79 -5.91
CA ILE A 8 17.09 -5.42 -5.72
C ILE A 8 17.01 -6.24 -4.41
N HIS A 9 18.03 -7.03 -4.09
CA HIS A 9 18.05 -7.84 -2.85
C HIS A 9 17.98 -6.98 -1.59
N THR A 10 18.69 -5.84 -1.57
CA THR A 10 18.64 -4.90 -0.45
C THR A 10 17.27 -4.24 -0.34
N ARG A 11 16.66 -3.88 -1.47
CA ARG A 11 15.30 -3.29 -1.49
C ARG A 11 14.23 -4.27 -1.06
N THR A 12 14.37 -5.56 -1.41
CA THR A 12 13.43 -6.61 -0.99
C THR A 12 13.37 -6.74 0.55
N ILE A 13 14.50 -6.54 1.22
CA ILE A 13 14.56 -6.69 2.69
C ILE A 13 14.28 -5.38 3.41
N HIS A 14 14.84 -4.28 2.93
CA HIS A 14 14.82 -3.00 3.64
C HIS A 14 13.86 -1.97 3.03
N GLY A 15 13.57 -2.08 1.72
CA GLY A 15 12.76 -1.09 1.00
C GLY A 15 13.26 0.34 1.26
N ASN A 16 12.34 1.21 1.62
CA ASN A 16 12.60 2.56 2.12
C ASN A 16 12.39 2.68 3.64
N LEU A 17 12.32 1.54 4.34
CA LEU A 17 12.05 1.50 5.77
C LEU A 17 13.19 2.13 6.58
N SER A 18 12.83 2.81 7.65
CA SER A 18 13.70 3.32 8.70
C SER A 18 13.39 2.61 10.02
N PRO A 19 14.34 2.52 10.95
CA PRO A 19 14.07 1.98 12.28
C PRO A 19 12.91 2.71 12.95
N ASP A 20 12.13 1.95 13.75
CA ASP A 20 11.02 2.51 14.53
C ASP A 20 11.52 3.62 15.48
N PRO A 21 11.00 4.85 15.37
CA PRO A 21 11.50 5.97 16.17
C PRO A 21 11.22 5.83 17.67
N ALA A 22 10.24 5.01 18.06
CA ALA A 22 9.89 4.83 19.47
C ALA A 22 10.80 3.81 20.18
N THR A 23 11.23 2.77 19.48
CA THR A 23 11.95 1.62 20.06
C THR A 23 13.32 1.39 19.43
N GLY A 24 13.60 1.95 18.26
CA GLY A 24 14.78 1.64 17.46
C GLY A 24 14.72 0.28 16.78
N ALA A 25 13.57 -0.37 16.73
CA ALA A 25 13.40 -1.67 16.06
C ALA A 25 13.74 -1.54 14.58
N ILE A 26 14.60 -2.43 14.07
CA ILE A 26 15.07 -2.41 12.67
C ILE A 26 13.96 -2.84 11.71
N LEU A 27 13.14 -3.81 12.12
CA LEU A 27 11.96 -4.26 11.38
C LEU A 27 10.72 -3.52 11.88
N THR A 28 9.78 -3.27 10.99
CA THR A 28 8.51 -2.62 11.33
C THR A 28 7.73 -3.47 12.34
N PRO A 29 7.35 -2.91 13.50
CA PRO A 29 6.47 -3.59 14.44
C PRO A 29 5.12 -3.94 13.82
N ILE A 30 4.48 -5.01 14.32
CA ILE A 30 3.13 -5.37 13.91
C ILE A 30 2.13 -4.55 14.74
N TYR A 31 1.38 -3.67 14.10
CA TYR A 31 0.37 -2.80 14.73
C TYR A 31 -1.00 -3.48 14.71
N GLN A 32 -1.32 -4.22 15.76
CA GLN A 32 -2.62 -4.88 15.96
C GLN A 32 -3.56 -3.95 16.75
N THR A 33 -4.02 -2.88 16.12
CA THR A 33 -4.92 -1.90 16.74
C THR A 33 -5.98 -1.44 15.76
N THR A 34 -7.06 -0.85 16.26
CA THR A 34 -8.14 -0.30 15.42
C THR A 34 -8.07 1.22 15.32
N THR A 35 -7.84 1.90 16.43
CA THR A 35 -7.87 3.36 16.52
C THR A 35 -6.56 3.90 17.09
N TYR A 36 -6.26 5.15 16.75
CA TYR A 36 -5.08 5.86 17.19
C TYR A 36 -5.49 7.13 17.93
N VAL A 37 -4.75 7.48 18.99
CA VAL A 37 -4.99 8.72 19.75
C VAL A 37 -4.69 9.92 18.86
N GLN A 38 -5.61 10.88 18.84
CA GLN A 38 -5.41 12.18 18.22
C GLN A 38 -5.07 13.21 19.31
N GLU A 39 -4.18 14.13 19.00
CA GLU A 39 -3.78 15.22 19.92
C GLU A 39 -4.87 16.29 20.04
N ALA A 40 -5.62 16.50 18.95
CA ALA A 40 -6.80 17.36 18.88
C ALA A 40 -7.67 16.91 17.70
N VAL A 41 -8.83 17.52 17.50
CA VAL A 41 -9.70 17.24 16.35
C VAL A 41 -8.95 17.51 15.05
N GLY A 42 -8.74 16.44 14.27
CA GLY A 42 -7.99 16.49 13.00
C GLY A 42 -6.47 16.57 13.14
N VAL A 43 -5.92 16.54 14.38
CA VAL A 43 -4.47 16.56 14.63
C VAL A 43 -4.01 15.16 15.07
N HIS A 44 -3.31 14.46 14.21
CA HIS A 44 -2.88 13.07 14.43
C HIS A 44 -1.45 12.82 13.92
N LYS A 45 -0.83 11.73 14.35
CA LYS A 45 0.56 11.33 14.01
C LYS A 45 0.67 10.55 12.69
N GLY A 46 -0.25 10.75 11.75
CA GLY A 46 -0.29 10.07 10.46
C GLY A 46 -1.40 9.01 10.35
N PHE A 47 -1.79 8.40 11.45
CA PHE A 47 -2.81 7.34 11.48
C PHE A 47 -3.96 7.73 12.41
N THR A 48 -5.19 7.38 12.01
CA THR A 48 -6.40 7.62 12.80
C THR A 48 -7.18 6.33 13.04
N TYR A 49 -7.24 5.48 12.04
CA TYR A 49 -8.02 4.24 12.08
C TYR A 49 -7.44 3.20 11.11
N SER A 50 -7.20 1.98 11.57
CA SER A 50 -6.49 0.92 10.81
C SER A 50 -7.18 0.48 9.53
N ARG A 51 -8.51 0.62 9.39
CA ARG A 51 -9.20 0.34 8.13
C ARG A 51 -8.84 1.35 7.03
N ALA A 52 -8.54 2.59 7.41
CA ALA A 52 -8.12 3.63 6.48
C ALA A 52 -6.61 3.56 6.18
N ALA A 53 -5.79 3.40 7.23
CA ALA A 53 -4.35 3.25 7.11
C ALA A 53 -3.78 2.59 8.38
N ASN A 54 -2.77 1.73 8.20
CA ASN A 54 -2.10 1.03 9.28
C ASN A 54 -0.58 1.01 9.03
N PRO A 55 0.28 1.29 10.03
CA PRO A 55 1.73 1.34 9.81
C PRO A 55 2.32 0.05 9.25
N THR A 56 1.78 -1.12 9.63
CA THR A 56 2.23 -2.42 9.10
C THR A 56 1.94 -2.55 7.60
N VAL A 57 0.75 -2.11 7.16
CA VAL A 57 0.37 -2.12 5.75
C VAL A 57 1.21 -1.10 4.97
N SER A 58 1.36 0.11 5.52
CA SER A 58 2.18 1.16 4.89
C SER A 58 3.63 0.72 4.70
N ALA A 59 4.20 -0.02 5.66
CA ALA A 59 5.55 -0.59 5.50
C ALA A 59 5.64 -1.57 4.32
N LEU A 60 4.62 -2.40 4.10
CA LEU A 60 4.57 -3.30 2.93
C LEU A 60 4.45 -2.49 1.63
N GLU A 61 3.60 -1.48 1.61
CA GLU A 61 3.44 -0.58 0.46
C GLU A 61 4.74 0.14 0.11
N ASP A 62 5.50 0.61 1.11
CA ASP A 62 6.82 1.23 0.93
C ASP A 62 7.86 0.26 0.35
N VAL A 63 7.89 -0.99 0.83
CA VAL A 63 8.80 -2.02 0.29
C VAL A 63 8.44 -2.33 -1.16
N LEU A 64 7.18 -2.62 -1.45
CA LEU A 64 6.73 -2.92 -2.82
C LEU A 64 6.92 -1.71 -3.73
N GLY A 65 6.57 -0.51 -3.28
CA GLY A 65 6.79 0.73 -4.03
C GLY A 65 8.26 0.97 -4.36
N SER A 66 9.17 0.61 -3.44
CA SER A 66 10.62 0.69 -3.71
C SER A 66 11.09 -0.29 -4.79
N LEU A 67 10.43 -1.44 -4.94
CA LEU A 67 10.73 -2.45 -5.97
C LEU A 67 10.15 -2.03 -7.32
N GLU A 68 8.92 -1.58 -7.35
CA GLU A 68 8.21 -1.16 -8.56
C GLU A 68 8.67 0.22 -9.07
N GLY A 69 9.31 1.03 -8.22
CA GLY A 69 9.71 2.40 -8.55
C GLY A 69 8.53 3.39 -8.62
N ALA A 70 7.40 3.05 -7.99
CA ALA A 70 6.17 3.84 -7.98
C ALA A 70 5.40 3.63 -6.66
N PRO A 71 4.55 4.58 -6.25
CA PRO A 71 3.65 4.37 -5.11
C PRO A 71 2.80 3.11 -5.30
N THR A 72 2.68 2.32 -4.24
CA THR A 72 1.94 1.05 -4.25
C THR A 72 0.86 1.08 -3.19
N LEU A 73 -0.29 0.50 -3.47
CA LEU A 73 -1.39 0.33 -2.53
C LEU A 73 -1.70 -1.16 -2.36
N CYS A 74 -1.87 -1.59 -1.13
CA CYS A 74 -2.21 -2.96 -0.79
C CYS A 74 -3.72 -3.11 -0.55
N PHE A 75 -4.28 -4.20 -1.05
CA PHE A 75 -5.69 -4.56 -0.90
C PHE A 75 -5.83 -5.95 -0.29
N SER A 76 -6.94 -6.19 0.39
CA SER A 76 -7.21 -7.48 1.02
C SER A 76 -7.40 -8.64 0.04
N THR A 77 -7.75 -8.35 -1.20
CA THR A 77 -7.89 -9.34 -2.29
C THR A 77 -7.51 -8.73 -3.64
N GLY A 78 -7.12 -9.59 -4.60
CA GLY A 78 -6.87 -9.14 -5.97
C GLY A 78 -8.09 -8.52 -6.63
N MET A 79 -9.30 -9.02 -6.36
CA MET A 79 -10.54 -8.42 -6.87
C MET A 79 -10.82 -7.04 -6.27
N ALA A 80 -10.47 -6.81 -5.01
CA ALA A 80 -10.55 -5.47 -4.42
C ALA A 80 -9.61 -4.49 -5.14
N ALA A 81 -8.38 -4.92 -5.44
CA ALA A 81 -7.42 -4.10 -6.20
C ALA A 81 -7.94 -3.79 -7.61
N ILE A 82 -8.38 -4.81 -8.36
CA ILE A 82 -8.91 -4.66 -9.72
C ILE A 82 -10.13 -3.76 -9.73
N THR A 83 -11.11 -4.00 -8.86
CA THR A 83 -12.33 -3.20 -8.78
C THR A 83 -12.03 -1.74 -8.45
N THR A 84 -11.17 -1.50 -7.47
CA THR A 84 -10.78 -0.14 -7.09
C THR A 84 -10.07 0.57 -8.22
N LEU A 85 -9.15 -0.10 -8.93
CA LEU A 85 -8.46 0.45 -10.08
C LEU A 85 -9.47 0.91 -11.14
N PHE A 86 -10.35 0.03 -11.59
CA PHE A 86 -11.29 0.37 -12.66
C PHE A 86 -12.29 1.44 -12.24
N LEU A 87 -12.85 1.37 -11.03
CA LEU A 87 -13.75 2.41 -10.54
C LEU A 87 -13.08 3.78 -10.35
N SER A 88 -11.75 3.81 -10.18
CA SER A 88 -11.01 5.08 -10.05
C SER A 88 -10.71 5.75 -11.38
N ILE A 89 -10.62 5.00 -12.48
CA ILE A 89 -10.21 5.52 -13.80
C ILE A 89 -11.31 5.52 -14.85
N LEU A 90 -12.32 4.63 -14.72
CA LEU A 90 -13.43 4.51 -15.67
C LEU A 90 -14.70 5.17 -15.14
N LYS A 91 -15.46 5.72 -16.05
CA LYS A 91 -16.81 6.27 -15.83
C LYS A 91 -17.81 5.47 -16.64
N GLN A 92 -19.08 5.69 -16.39
CA GLN A 92 -20.15 5.13 -17.21
C GLN A 92 -19.93 5.51 -18.69
N ASP A 93 -20.13 4.54 -19.58
CA ASP A 93 -19.93 4.63 -21.04
C ASP A 93 -18.46 4.71 -21.52
N ASP A 94 -17.48 4.60 -20.62
CA ASP A 94 -16.09 4.44 -21.02
C ASP A 94 -15.83 3.05 -21.62
N HIS A 95 -14.82 2.95 -22.47
CA HIS A 95 -14.45 1.71 -23.15
C HIS A 95 -13.19 1.11 -22.51
N ALA A 96 -13.27 -0.18 -22.14
CA ALA A 96 -12.12 -0.94 -21.64
C ALA A 96 -11.84 -2.14 -22.57
N ILE A 97 -10.58 -2.35 -22.88
CA ILE A 97 -10.12 -3.56 -23.59
C ILE A 97 -9.36 -4.41 -22.59
N ILE A 98 -9.84 -5.61 -22.34
CA ILE A 98 -9.23 -6.58 -21.45
C ILE A 98 -8.93 -7.89 -22.20
N SER A 99 -7.92 -8.65 -21.73
CA SER A 99 -7.65 -9.97 -22.26
C SER A 99 -8.83 -10.91 -21.99
N ASP A 100 -9.07 -11.85 -22.88
CA ASP A 100 -10.02 -12.96 -22.68
C ASP A 100 -9.47 -14.03 -21.71
N VAL A 101 -8.16 -14.02 -21.46
CA VAL A 101 -7.48 -14.94 -20.53
C VAL A 101 -7.18 -14.21 -19.21
N VAL A 102 -8.23 -13.95 -18.44
CA VAL A 102 -8.13 -13.33 -17.11
C VAL A 102 -8.89 -14.15 -16.08
N TYR A 103 -8.65 -13.85 -14.79
CA TYR A 103 -9.40 -14.46 -13.71
C TYR A 103 -10.91 -14.24 -13.89
N GLY A 104 -11.70 -15.29 -13.71
CA GLY A 104 -13.15 -15.24 -13.94
C GLY A 104 -13.92 -14.19 -13.12
N GLY A 105 -13.37 -13.75 -11.98
CA GLY A 105 -13.89 -12.62 -11.24
C GLY A 105 -13.79 -11.30 -12.00
N THR A 106 -12.70 -11.11 -12.75
CA THR A 106 -12.50 -9.93 -13.61
C THR A 106 -13.52 -9.90 -14.75
N VAL A 107 -13.78 -11.04 -15.39
CA VAL A 107 -14.81 -11.13 -16.43
C VAL A 107 -16.19 -10.78 -15.91
N ARG A 108 -16.50 -11.16 -14.66
CA ARG A 108 -17.81 -10.85 -14.04
C ARG A 108 -17.94 -9.39 -13.58
N LEU A 109 -16.84 -8.68 -13.47
CA LEU A 109 -16.81 -7.26 -13.07
C LEU A 109 -17.27 -6.35 -14.24
N PHE A 110 -16.94 -6.74 -15.45
CA PHE A 110 -17.27 -6.05 -16.71
C PHE A 110 -18.53 -6.65 -17.37
#